data_33be0dfec1275092e72735005623f562
#
_entry.id   33be0dfec1275092e72735005623f562
#
_cell.length_a   1.000
_cell.length_b   1.000
_cell.length_c   1.000
_cell.angle_alpha   90.00
_cell.angle_beta   90.00
_cell.angle_gamma   90.00
#
_symmetry.space_group_name_H-M   'P 1'
#
loop_
_entity.id
_entity.type
_entity.pdbx_description
1 polymer ?
#
loop_
_entity_poly.entity_id
_entity_poly.type
_entity_poly.pdbx_seq_one_letter_code
_entity_poly.pdbx_strand_id
1 'polypeptide(L)'
;SYYKIVTSDEIRKYKVCLRNKLPERFKKIKIKVRFMGIFDTVSSFTPEFSISPDFTNDVKELALNIPSFMPSVEEIVHFVAADEYRKNFSLTTIDSASNGMQVVLPGAHSDVGGGYNEHEKEKIILEGSWTDSKREYRGYMSLEELKRESWLPPTWNKSYPTFMPDGSVRDYKDTMRHVFNDYARIPLYAMWFLSIKKSKLLYKANAMDKEYSLRDKKLIQVRTLIMGKINNNNNMYEIKWDSKGAKPKGRLYFVGTGEEKKLIHSIRAEYIHLSAHRSTWPIHPHEATKDNQRIFIKG
;
A
#
# COMPACT_ATOMS: atom_id res chain seq x y z
N SER A 1 1.94 6.54 14.41
CA SER A 1 1.90 5.19 15.01
C SER A 1 3.12 4.45 14.54
N TYR A 2 4.04 4.14 15.46
CA TYR A 2 5.23 3.35 15.16
C TYR A 2 4.84 1.88 15.16
N TYR A 3 4.81 1.24 13.99
CA TYR A 3 4.78 -0.21 13.89
C TYR A 3 6.17 -0.73 14.21
N LYS A 4 6.36 -1.34 15.38
CA LYS A 4 7.60 -2.04 15.67
C LYS A 4 7.54 -3.40 14.99
N ILE A 5 8.35 -3.59 13.95
CA ILE A 5 8.57 -4.93 13.39
C ILE A 5 9.33 -5.73 14.43
N VAL A 6 8.72 -6.80 14.88
CA VAL A 6 9.31 -7.67 15.91
C VAL A 6 9.92 -8.87 15.19
N THR A 7 11.24 -9.04 15.28
CA THR A 7 11.95 -10.19 14.72
C THR A 7 11.54 -11.52 15.38
N SER A 8 11.82 -12.64 14.73
CA SER A 8 11.52 -13.97 15.28
C SER A 8 12.11 -14.21 16.65
N ASP A 9 13.32 -13.69 16.90
CA ASP A 9 13.99 -13.78 18.20
C ASP A 9 13.36 -12.84 19.22
N GLU A 10 12.91 -11.66 18.82
CA GLU A 10 12.14 -10.77 19.68
C GLU A 10 10.77 -11.37 20.01
N ILE A 11 10.07 -12.00 19.06
CA ILE A 11 8.83 -12.74 19.35
C ILE A 11 9.09 -13.88 20.34
N ARG A 12 10.19 -14.62 20.20
CA ARG A 12 10.61 -15.59 21.19
C ARG A 12 10.87 -14.96 22.56
N LYS A 13 11.62 -13.86 22.61
CA LYS A 13 11.88 -13.09 23.83
C LYS A 13 10.59 -12.54 24.43
N TYR A 14 9.68 -12.00 23.64
CA TYR A 14 8.37 -11.53 24.11
C TYR A 14 7.48 -12.67 24.61
N LYS A 15 7.45 -13.81 23.92
CA LYS A 15 6.74 -15.00 24.41
C LYS A 15 7.28 -15.47 25.75
N VAL A 16 8.60 -15.50 25.91
CA VAL A 16 9.26 -15.85 27.18
C VAL A 16 8.99 -14.77 28.24
N CYS A 17 9.10 -13.50 27.89
CA CYS A 17 8.88 -12.38 28.82
C CYS A 17 7.42 -12.28 29.28
N LEU A 18 6.45 -12.43 28.38
CA LEU A 18 5.03 -12.51 28.73
C LEU A 18 4.72 -13.73 29.59
N ARG A 19 5.29 -14.89 29.23
CA ARG A 19 5.11 -16.14 30.00
C ARG A 19 5.64 -16.01 31.42
N ASN A 20 6.78 -15.33 31.59
CA ASN A 20 7.39 -15.13 32.92
C ASN A 20 6.68 -14.05 33.75
N LYS A 21 5.99 -13.10 33.12
CA LYS A 21 5.20 -12.06 33.80
C LYS A 21 3.76 -12.48 34.10
N LEU A 22 3.28 -13.57 33.51
CA LEU A 22 1.93 -14.07 33.76
C LEU A 22 1.93 -14.92 35.05
N PRO A 23 0.90 -14.76 35.90
CA PRO A 23 0.67 -15.69 37.04
C PRO A 23 0.67 -17.14 36.56
N GLU A 24 1.16 -18.07 37.40
CA GLU A 24 1.28 -19.50 37.05
C GLU A 24 0.03 -20.13 36.45
N ARG A 25 -1.17 -19.69 36.92
CA ARG A 25 -2.46 -20.14 36.41
C ARG A 25 -2.66 -19.84 34.90
N PHE A 26 -1.97 -18.84 34.35
CA PHE A 26 -2.08 -18.46 32.93
C PHE A 26 -0.96 -19.02 32.05
N LYS A 27 0.11 -19.58 32.64
CA LYS A 27 1.25 -20.12 31.88
C LYS A 27 0.86 -21.33 31.00
N LYS A 28 -0.20 -22.04 31.36
CA LYS A 28 -0.72 -23.19 30.61
C LYS A 28 -1.78 -22.84 29.57
N ILE A 29 -2.19 -21.57 29.48
CA ILE A 29 -3.23 -21.16 28.54
C ILE A 29 -2.64 -21.13 27.13
N LYS A 30 -3.26 -21.85 26.20
CA LYS A 30 -2.99 -21.73 24.76
C LYS A 30 -3.68 -20.48 24.25
N ILE A 31 -2.90 -19.45 23.90
CA ILE A 31 -3.41 -18.24 23.27
C ILE A 31 -3.65 -18.54 21.81
N LYS A 32 -4.88 -18.29 21.34
CA LYS A 32 -5.27 -18.34 19.94
C LYS A 32 -5.56 -16.92 19.46
N VAL A 33 -5.06 -16.56 18.30
CA VAL A 33 -5.41 -15.31 17.63
C VAL A 33 -6.57 -15.59 16.68
N ARG A 34 -7.74 -15.04 16.98
CA ARG A 34 -8.95 -15.32 16.20
C ARG A 34 -8.94 -14.62 14.83
N PHE A 35 -8.33 -13.44 14.76
CA PHE A 35 -8.29 -12.64 13.56
C PHE A 35 -7.00 -11.84 13.49
N MET A 36 -6.35 -11.86 12.33
CA MET A 36 -5.21 -11.02 11.99
C MET A 36 -5.53 -10.22 10.74
N GLY A 37 -5.71 -8.91 10.91
CA GLY A 37 -5.84 -7.97 9.80
C GLY A 37 -4.49 -7.33 9.47
N ILE A 38 -4.06 -7.44 8.23
CA ILE A 38 -2.78 -6.94 7.74
C ILE A 38 -3.05 -5.97 6.60
N PHE A 39 -2.38 -4.82 6.62
CA PHE A 39 -2.47 -3.82 5.58
C PHE A 39 -1.11 -3.68 4.92
N ASP A 40 -1.03 -4.06 3.67
CA ASP A 40 0.06 -3.80 2.74
C ASP A 40 1.47 -4.07 3.28
N THR A 41 1.71 -5.29 3.71
CA THR A 41 2.95 -5.68 4.37
C THR A 41 4.16 -5.55 3.45
N VAL A 42 5.09 -4.68 3.82
CA VAL A 42 6.37 -4.50 3.14
C VAL A 42 7.51 -4.93 4.05
N SER A 43 8.48 -5.65 3.50
CA SER A 43 9.72 -5.95 4.22
C SER A 43 10.71 -4.81 3.97
N SER A 44 10.83 -3.90 4.91
CA SER A 44 11.89 -2.90 4.94
C SER A 44 12.64 -3.02 6.25
N PHE A 45 13.95 -3.17 6.17
CA PHE A 45 14.82 -3.28 7.32
C PHE A 45 15.91 -2.20 7.26
N THR A 46 16.12 -1.50 8.36
CA THR A 46 17.27 -0.63 8.53
C THR A 46 18.14 -1.23 9.63
N PRO A 47 19.33 -1.77 9.29
CA PRO A 47 20.27 -2.22 10.30
C PRO A 47 20.61 -1.06 11.24
N GLU A 48 20.67 -1.31 12.56
CA GLU A 48 20.92 -0.28 13.59
C GLU A 48 22.20 0.55 13.38
N PHE A 49 23.12 0.06 12.54
CA PHE A 49 24.43 0.71 12.25
C PHE A 49 24.64 1.09 10.78
N SER A 50 23.61 1.03 9.95
CA SER A 50 23.72 1.41 8.54
C SER A 50 23.39 2.87 8.33
N ILE A 51 24.29 3.63 7.71
CA ILE A 51 24.05 5.01 7.25
C ILE A 51 23.04 5.02 6.08
N SER A 52 22.81 3.86 5.47
CA SER A 52 21.89 3.66 4.37
C SER A 52 20.85 2.62 4.78
N PRO A 53 19.53 2.94 4.80
CA PRO A 53 18.52 1.94 5.00
C PRO A 53 18.62 0.89 3.89
N ASP A 54 18.78 -0.36 4.27
CA ASP A 54 18.70 -1.46 3.33
C ASP A 54 17.23 -1.76 3.05
N PHE A 55 16.78 -1.29 1.90
CA PHE A 55 15.45 -1.56 1.39
C PHE A 55 15.43 -2.82 0.51
N THR A 56 16.53 -3.58 0.50
CA THR A 56 16.51 -4.88 -0.18
C THR A 56 15.58 -5.80 0.60
N ASN A 57 14.56 -6.31 -0.10
CA ASN A 57 13.69 -7.36 0.42
C ASN A 57 14.49 -8.66 0.54
N ASP A 58 15.51 -8.68 1.37
CA ASP A 58 16.21 -9.92 1.65
C ASP A 58 15.34 -10.76 2.61
N VAL A 59 14.58 -11.66 1.98
CA VAL A 59 13.66 -12.59 2.63
C VAL A 59 14.37 -13.46 3.68
N LYS A 60 15.71 -13.50 3.69
CA LYS A 60 16.46 -14.28 4.68
C LYS A 60 16.43 -13.67 6.09
N GLU A 61 16.38 -12.34 6.17
CA GLU A 61 16.40 -11.66 7.48
C GLU A 61 15.00 -11.39 8.04
N LEU A 62 14.01 -11.20 7.16
CA LEU A 62 12.63 -10.93 7.52
C LEU A 62 11.69 -11.99 6.95
N ALA A 63 12.05 -13.27 7.06
CA ALA A 63 11.14 -14.35 6.71
C ALA A 63 9.79 -14.14 7.44
N LEU A 64 8.97 -13.25 6.91
CA LEU A 64 7.56 -13.09 7.29
C LEU A 64 6.80 -14.33 6.80
N ASN A 65 7.31 -15.49 7.20
CA ASN A 65 6.66 -16.75 6.98
C ASN A 65 5.45 -16.82 7.93
N ILE A 66 4.45 -15.99 7.61
CA ILE A 66 3.21 -15.87 8.41
C ILE A 66 2.63 -17.25 8.76
N PRO A 67 2.59 -18.24 7.84
CA PRO A 67 2.05 -19.57 8.15
C PRO A 67 2.87 -20.37 9.13
N SER A 68 4.20 -20.34 9.04
CA SER A 68 5.06 -21.12 9.95
C SER A 68 5.16 -20.50 11.34
N PHE A 69 4.95 -19.17 11.43
CA PHE A 69 4.99 -18.45 12.70
C PHE A 69 3.71 -18.50 13.50
N MET A 70 2.56 -18.68 12.85
CA MET A 70 1.26 -18.46 13.46
C MET A 70 0.25 -19.59 13.24
N PRO A 71 0.61 -20.86 13.55
CA PRO A 71 -0.37 -21.94 13.49
C PRO A 71 -1.54 -21.75 14.46
N SER A 72 -1.46 -20.72 15.33
CA SER A 72 -2.50 -20.34 16.27
C SER A 72 -3.42 -19.21 15.78
N VAL A 73 -3.25 -18.68 14.57
CA VAL A 73 -4.15 -17.68 13.97
C VAL A 73 -5.26 -18.40 13.22
N GLU A 74 -6.52 -18.09 13.55
CA GLU A 74 -7.68 -18.76 12.95
C GLU A 74 -8.03 -18.17 11.58
N GLU A 75 -7.96 -16.83 11.44
CA GLU A 75 -8.27 -16.10 10.21
C GLU A 75 -7.25 -15.00 9.94
N ILE A 76 -6.76 -14.92 8.71
CA ILE A 76 -5.83 -13.89 8.24
C ILE A 76 -6.45 -13.15 7.07
N VAL A 77 -6.46 -11.82 7.12
CA VAL A 77 -6.88 -10.97 6.01
C VAL A 77 -5.76 -9.99 5.70
N HIS A 78 -5.33 -9.96 4.44
CA HIS A 78 -4.28 -9.05 3.96
C HIS A 78 -4.83 -8.17 2.85
N PHE A 79 -4.89 -6.87 3.09
CA PHE A 79 -5.19 -5.87 2.07
C PHE A 79 -3.91 -5.32 1.48
N VAL A 80 -3.85 -5.30 0.15
CA VAL A 80 -2.67 -4.98 -0.64
C VAL A 80 -2.94 -3.75 -1.50
N ALA A 81 -2.00 -2.82 -1.55
CA ALA A 81 -2.08 -1.61 -2.35
C ALA A 81 -1.75 -1.88 -3.82
N ALA A 82 -2.63 -1.48 -4.74
CA ALA A 82 -2.44 -1.65 -6.18
C ALA A 82 -1.58 -0.53 -6.79
N ASP A 83 -1.67 0.67 -6.27
CA ASP A 83 -1.03 1.87 -6.84
C ASP A 83 0.25 2.27 -6.08
N GLU A 84 0.93 1.30 -5.47
CA GLU A 84 2.23 1.51 -4.83
C GLU A 84 3.36 1.25 -5.83
N TYR A 85 4.07 2.30 -6.23
CA TYR A 85 5.10 2.23 -7.27
C TYR A 85 6.52 2.43 -6.75
N ARG A 86 6.70 2.63 -5.45
CA ARG A 86 8.01 2.82 -4.84
C ARG A 86 8.83 1.53 -4.88
N LYS A 87 10.08 1.64 -5.29
CA LYS A 87 11.04 0.52 -5.40
C LYS A 87 11.22 -0.25 -4.08
N ASN A 88 11.23 0.50 -2.98
CA ASN A 88 11.49 -0.04 -1.65
C ASN A 88 10.24 -0.56 -0.93
N PHE A 89 9.10 -0.61 -1.63
CA PHE A 89 7.83 -1.09 -1.09
C PHE A 89 7.38 -2.40 -1.76
N SER A 90 8.33 -3.29 -2.04
CA SER A 90 7.97 -4.63 -2.50
C SER A 90 7.10 -5.33 -1.46
N LEU A 91 6.06 -6.00 -1.93
CA LEU A 91 5.08 -6.68 -1.08
C LEU A 91 5.44 -8.15 -0.91
N THR A 92 5.33 -8.65 0.31
CA THR A 92 5.30 -10.10 0.58
C THR A 92 3.85 -10.57 0.64
N THR A 93 3.46 -11.51 -0.23
CA THR A 93 2.11 -12.08 -0.24
C THR A 93 1.93 -13.10 0.89
N ILE A 94 0.67 -13.49 1.14
CA ILE A 94 0.32 -14.52 2.13
C ILE A 94 -0.14 -15.82 1.44
N ASP A 95 0.35 -16.10 0.24
CA ASP A 95 -0.10 -17.26 -0.57
C ASP A 95 0.09 -18.60 0.14
N SER A 96 1.05 -18.70 1.04
CA SER A 96 1.31 -19.90 1.83
C SER A 96 0.37 -20.09 3.04
N ALA A 97 -0.45 -19.08 3.36
CA ALA A 97 -1.42 -19.17 4.45
C ALA A 97 -2.73 -19.83 3.98
N SER A 98 -2.95 -21.09 4.32
CA SER A 98 -4.15 -21.85 3.94
C SER A 98 -5.47 -21.25 4.45
N ASN A 99 -5.42 -20.45 5.52
CA ASN A 99 -6.52 -19.72 6.14
C ASN A 99 -6.46 -18.21 5.87
N GLY A 100 -5.65 -17.82 4.86
CA GLY A 100 -5.44 -16.43 4.47
C GLY A 100 -6.38 -15.98 3.35
N MET A 101 -6.88 -14.74 3.47
CA MET A 101 -7.57 -14.04 2.39
C MET A 101 -6.77 -12.82 2.01
N GLN A 102 -6.31 -12.73 0.75
CA GLN A 102 -5.61 -11.57 0.23
C GLN A 102 -6.49 -10.84 -0.78
N VAL A 103 -6.63 -9.52 -0.60
CA VAL A 103 -7.42 -8.66 -1.48
C VAL A 103 -6.58 -7.48 -1.89
N VAL A 104 -6.45 -7.27 -3.20
CA VAL A 104 -5.77 -6.09 -3.74
C VAL A 104 -6.78 -4.97 -3.89
N LEU A 105 -6.46 -3.81 -3.32
CA LEU A 105 -7.30 -2.61 -3.31
C LEU A 105 -6.61 -1.48 -4.08
N PRO A 106 -7.38 -0.60 -4.74
CA PRO A 106 -6.83 0.65 -5.26
C PRO A 106 -6.09 1.44 -4.18
N GLY A 107 -5.12 2.24 -4.57
CA GLY A 107 -4.40 3.13 -3.66
C GLY A 107 -2.96 2.74 -3.41
N ALA A 108 -2.17 3.70 -2.88
CA ALA A 108 -0.82 3.50 -2.41
C ALA A 108 -0.81 2.86 -1.00
N HIS A 109 0.37 2.53 -0.50
CA HIS A 109 0.59 1.90 0.81
C HIS A 109 -0.20 2.56 1.95
N SER A 110 -0.10 3.88 2.05
CA SER A 110 -0.77 4.63 3.11
C SER A 110 -2.24 4.97 2.81
N ASP A 111 -2.70 4.84 1.57
CA ASP A 111 -4.13 4.88 1.25
C ASP A 111 -4.84 3.63 1.77
N VAL A 112 -4.18 2.47 1.65
CA VAL A 112 -4.70 1.20 2.15
C VAL A 112 -4.48 1.04 3.65
N GLY A 113 -3.32 1.50 4.15
CA GLY A 113 -2.93 1.35 5.56
C GLY A 113 -3.36 2.50 6.48
N GLY A 114 -3.81 3.64 5.95
CA GLY A 114 -4.23 4.80 6.74
C GLY A 114 -3.07 5.61 7.31
N GLY A 115 -2.22 6.19 6.46
CA GLY A 115 -1.04 6.95 6.91
C GLY A 115 -0.96 8.40 6.46
N TYR A 116 -1.85 8.84 5.56
CA TYR A 116 -1.87 10.21 5.06
C TYR A 116 -2.67 11.15 5.97
N ASN A 117 -2.31 12.44 5.95
CA ASN A 117 -3.07 13.48 6.62
C ASN A 117 -4.43 13.69 5.93
N GLU A 118 -5.36 14.37 6.62
CA GLU A 118 -6.72 14.58 6.15
C GLU A 118 -6.78 15.29 4.79
N HIS A 119 -5.83 16.18 4.52
CA HIS A 119 -5.72 16.90 3.26
C HIS A 119 -4.25 17.21 2.96
N GLU A 120 -3.74 16.68 1.87
CA GLU A 120 -2.36 16.92 1.44
C GLU A 120 -2.28 17.65 0.11
N LYS A 121 -1.27 18.52 -0.02
CA LYS A 121 -0.84 19.08 -1.29
C LYS A 121 0.25 18.17 -1.84
N GLU A 122 -0.08 17.46 -2.90
CA GLU A 122 0.85 16.55 -3.56
C GLU A 122 1.38 17.17 -4.85
N LYS A 123 2.69 17.09 -5.03
CA LYS A 123 3.39 17.55 -6.23
C LYS A 123 3.59 16.37 -7.17
N ILE A 124 2.98 16.44 -8.35
CA ILE A 124 3.22 15.46 -9.42
C ILE A 124 4.30 16.00 -10.34
N ILE A 125 5.42 15.29 -10.41
CA ILE A 125 6.51 15.61 -11.32
C ILE A 125 6.22 14.94 -12.66
N LEU A 126 5.96 15.76 -13.67
CA LEU A 126 5.73 15.29 -15.02
C LEU A 126 7.05 14.87 -15.68
N GLU A 127 6.98 13.93 -16.62
CA GLU A 127 8.10 13.54 -17.44
C GLU A 127 8.63 14.76 -18.21
N GLY A 128 9.84 15.13 -17.92
CA GLY A 128 10.63 16.18 -18.54
C GLY A 128 12.03 16.06 -17.99
N SER A 129 13.02 15.90 -18.83
CA SER A 129 14.40 15.96 -18.39
C SER A 129 14.71 17.40 -17.99
N TRP A 130 14.96 17.63 -16.70
CA TRP A 130 15.65 18.81 -16.29
C TRP A 130 17.12 18.48 -16.17
N THR A 131 17.92 18.92 -17.12
CA THR A 131 19.37 18.89 -17.05
C THR A 131 19.83 20.19 -16.39
N ASP A 132 19.83 20.24 -15.07
CA ASP A 132 20.86 21.00 -14.40
C ASP A 132 22.13 20.14 -14.52
N SER A 133 23.26 20.77 -14.83
CA SER A 133 24.56 20.12 -14.99
C SER A 133 24.99 19.21 -13.81
N LYS A 134 24.16 19.07 -12.80
CA LYS A 134 24.38 18.27 -11.59
C LYS A 134 23.23 17.38 -11.13
N ARG A 135 21.99 17.50 -11.65
CA ARG A 135 20.83 16.72 -11.17
C ARG A 135 19.76 16.52 -12.24
N GLU A 136 19.51 15.29 -12.61
CA GLU A 136 18.46 14.90 -13.54
C GLU A 136 17.22 14.46 -12.75
N TYR A 137 16.11 15.22 -12.84
CA TYR A 137 14.81 14.82 -12.31
C TYR A 137 13.98 14.26 -13.44
N ARG A 138 13.53 13.04 -13.30
CA ARG A 138 12.61 12.41 -14.25
C ARG A 138 11.31 12.09 -13.57
N GLY A 139 10.20 12.61 -14.08
CA GLY A 139 8.89 12.04 -13.80
C GLY A 139 8.86 10.59 -14.25
N TYR A 140 8.07 9.75 -13.61
CA TYR A 140 8.00 8.33 -13.96
C TYR A 140 6.78 7.99 -14.80
N MET A 141 5.85 8.92 -14.99
CA MET A 141 4.71 8.83 -15.90
C MET A 141 4.68 10.02 -16.85
N SER A 142 4.37 9.77 -18.11
CA SER A 142 4.11 10.82 -19.07
C SER A 142 2.80 11.57 -18.74
N LEU A 143 2.66 12.78 -19.29
CA LEU A 143 1.43 13.55 -19.12
C LEU A 143 0.19 12.79 -19.64
N GLU A 144 0.36 12.10 -20.76
CA GLU A 144 -0.67 11.29 -21.39
C GLU A 144 -1.07 10.11 -20.50
N GLU A 145 -0.11 9.46 -19.85
CA GLU A 145 -0.38 8.39 -18.90
C GLU A 145 -1.11 8.90 -17.66
N LEU A 146 -0.64 10.01 -17.09
CA LEU A 146 -1.29 10.62 -15.92
C LEU A 146 -2.75 11.00 -16.23
N LYS A 147 -3.02 11.53 -17.42
CA LYS A 147 -4.38 11.83 -17.87
C LYS A 147 -5.20 10.57 -18.12
N ARG A 148 -4.65 9.61 -18.86
CA ARG A 148 -5.33 8.34 -19.18
C ARG A 148 -5.71 7.56 -17.92
N GLU A 149 -4.83 7.56 -16.94
CA GLU A 149 -5.03 6.89 -15.66
C GLU A 149 -5.76 7.75 -14.63
N SER A 150 -6.22 8.95 -15.03
CA SER A 150 -7.00 9.89 -14.18
C SER A 150 -6.30 10.35 -12.90
N TRP A 151 -4.98 10.47 -12.93
CA TRP A 151 -4.21 11.01 -11.81
C TRP A 151 -4.31 12.53 -11.70
N LEU A 152 -4.66 13.20 -12.80
CA LEU A 152 -4.82 14.66 -12.86
C LEU A 152 -6.30 15.03 -12.78
N PRO A 153 -6.66 16.08 -12.01
CA PRO A 153 -8.03 16.56 -11.99
C PRO A 153 -8.46 17.07 -13.38
N PRO A 154 -9.74 16.95 -13.76
CA PRO A 154 -10.24 17.41 -15.05
C PRO A 154 -9.98 18.89 -15.32
N THR A 155 -9.92 19.69 -14.27
CA THR A 155 -9.64 21.14 -14.32
C THR A 155 -8.17 21.48 -14.45
N TRP A 156 -7.29 20.46 -14.49
CA TRP A 156 -5.87 20.70 -14.60
C TRP A 156 -5.50 21.32 -15.94
N ASN A 157 -4.98 22.53 -15.89
CA ASN A 157 -4.46 23.25 -17.04
C ASN A 157 -2.93 23.17 -17.06
N LYS A 158 -2.38 22.86 -18.23
CA LYS A 158 -0.94 22.84 -18.48
C LYS A 158 -0.35 24.21 -18.13
N SER A 159 0.50 24.29 -17.11
CA SER A 159 1.32 25.49 -16.93
C SER A 159 2.33 25.58 -18.07
N TYR A 160 2.44 26.76 -18.68
CA TYR A 160 3.40 26.98 -19.74
C TYR A 160 4.84 26.89 -19.21
N PRO A 161 5.79 26.42 -20.03
CA PRO A 161 7.19 26.39 -19.66
C PRO A 161 7.67 27.82 -19.35
N THR A 162 8.37 28.00 -18.26
CA THR A 162 9.02 29.26 -17.91
C THR A 162 10.39 29.27 -18.56
N PHE A 163 10.60 30.18 -19.51
CA PHE A 163 11.91 30.41 -20.12
C PHE A 163 12.79 31.18 -19.12
N MET A 164 14.02 30.69 -18.95
CA MET A 164 15.02 31.39 -18.14
C MET A 164 15.76 32.43 -19.01
N PRO A 165 16.35 33.49 -18.38
CA PRO A 165 17.10 34.52 -19.12
C PRO A 165 18.27 33.99 -19.96
N ASP A 166 18.80 32.80 -19.62
CA ASP A 166 19.89 32.14 -20.35
C ASP A 166 19.38 31.26 -21.53
N GLY A 167 18.08 31.34 -21.84
CA GLY A 167 17.46 30.56 -22.91
C GLY A 167 17.17 29.10 -22.52
N SER A 168 17.53 28.65 -21.34
CA SER A 168 17.15 27.32 -20.84
C SER A 168 15.66 27.29 -20.50
N VAL A 169 15.02 26.16 -20.78
CA VAL A 169 13.61 25.95 -20.46
C VAL A 169 13.55 25.27 -19.11
N ARG A 170 13.09 25.98 -18.09
CA ARG A 170 12.63 25.32 -16.87
C ARG A 170 11.27 24.69 -17.15
N ASP A 171 11.29 23.52 -17.69
CA ASP A 171 10.08 22.73 -17.87
C ASP A 171 9.67 22.08 -16.53
N TYR A 172 9.47 22.91 -15.49
CA TYR A 172 8.79 22.51 -14.30
C TYR A 172 7.30 22.42 -14.61
N LYS A 173 6.92 21.30 -15.16
CA LYS A 173 5.51 20.92 -15.24
C LYS A 173 5.07 20.36 -13.90
N ASP A 174 5.33 21.14 -12.83
CA ASP A 174 4.88 20.80 -11.50
C ASP A 174 3.38 20.94 -11.44
N THR A 175 2.71 19.85 -11.28
CA THR A 175 1.28 19.82 -11.02
C THR A 175 1.07 19.64 -9.54
N MET A 176 0.46 20.64 -8.90
CA MET A 176 -0.05 20.52 -7.55
C MET A 176 -1.47 20.01 -7.58
N ARG A 177 -1.75 18.97 -6.86
CA ARG A 177 -3.11 18.49 -6.60
C ARG A 177 -3.40 18.39 -5.12
N HIS A 178 -4.66 18.45 -4.78
CA HIS A 178 -5.13 18.30 -3.42
C HIS A 178 -5.70 16.89 -3.27
N VAL A 179 -5.18 16.13 -2.33
CA VAL A 179 -5.59 14.75 -2.10
C VAL A 179 -6.14 14.62 -0.68
N PHE A 180 -7.31 14.00 -0.56
CA PHE A 180 -8.00 13.74 0.70
C PHE A 180 -7.80 12.29 1.12
N ASN A 181 -7.67 12.03 2.40
CA ASN A 181 -7.45 10.68 2.93
C ASN A 181 -8.75 9.87 3.15
N ASP A 182 -9.90 10.40 2.76
CA ASP A 182 -11.21 9.76 2.99
C ASP A 182 -11.30 8.35 2.40
N TYR A 183 -10.51 8.07 1.34
CA TYR A 183 -10.45 6.72 0.76
C TYR A 183 -9.98 5.67 1.78
N ALA A 184 -9.07 5.98 2.69
CA ALA A 184 -8.56 5.04 3.70
C ALA A 184 -9.66 4.48 4.62
N ARG A 185 -10.81 5.16 4.70
CA ARG A 185 -11.99 4.68 5.43
C ARG A 185 -12.60 3.43 4.78
N ILE A 186 -12.38 3.21 3.48
CA ILE A 186 -12.91 2.02 2.77
C ILE A 186 -12.17 0.75 3.17
N PRO A 187 -10.82 0.67 3.10
CA PRO A 187 -10.08 -0.47 3.64
C PRO A 187 -10.35 -0.71 5.12
N LEU A 188 -10.42 0.35 5.93
CA LEU A 188 -10.74 0.25 7.34
C LEU A 188 -12.11 -0.40 7.57
N TYR A 189 -13.15 0.07 6.86
CA TYR A 189 -14.50 -0.49 6.94
C TYR A 189 -14.52 -1.96 6.50
N ALA A 190 -13.85 -2.29 5.41
CA ALA A 190 -13.80 -3.66 4.91
C ALA A 190 -13.10 -4.61 5.90
N MET A 191 -12.01 -4.17 6.53
CA MET A 191 -11.31 -4.97 7.54
C MET A 191 -12.17 -5.17 8.79
N TRP A 192 -12.81 -4.11 9.26
CA TRP A 192 -13.78 -4.19 10.36
C TRP A 192 -14.91 -5.17 10.05
N PHE A 193 -15.53 -5.06 8.87
CA PHE A 193 -16.59 -5.97 8.43
C PHE A 193 -16.14 -7.43 8.42
N LEU A 194 -14.95 -7.71 7.84
CA LEU A 194 -14.41 -9.07 7.77
C LEU A 194 -14.08 -9.63 9.14
N SER A 195 -13.56 -8.81 10.06
CA SER A 195 -13.27 -9.24 11.42
C SER A 195 -14.51 -9.69 12.18
N ILE A 196 -15.65 -9.02 11.96
CA ILE A 196 -16.94 -9.45 12.52
C ILE A 196 -17.43 -10.73 11.83
N LYS A 197 -17.46 -10.70 10.47
CA LYS A 197 -18.01 -11.80 9.67
C LYS A 197 -17.27 -13.12 9.89
N LYS A 198 -15.93 -13.08 9.91
CA LYS A 198 -15.08 -14.28 10.00
C LYS A 198 -14.83 -14.74 11.44
N SER A 199 -14.65 -13.82 12.36
CA SER A 199 -14.18 -14.13 13.72
C SER A 199 -15.17 -13.74 14.83
N LYS A 200 -16.32 -13.19 14.45
CA LYS A 200 -17.37 -12.75 15.38
C LYS A 200 -16.83 -11.79 16.47
N LEU A 201 -15.88 -10.93 16.08
CA LEU A 201 -15.38 -9.91 16.99
C LEU A 201 -16.49 -8.90 17.32
N LEU A 202 -16.53 -8.47 18.57
CA LEU A 202 -17.52 -7.51 19.04
C LEU A 202 -16.89 -6.12 19.09
N TYR A 203 -17.56 -5.17 18.49
CA TYR A 203 -17.18 -3.75 18.50
C TYR A 203 -18.28 -2.92 19.15
N LYS A 204 -17.91 -1.71 19.56
CA LYS A 204 -18.90 -0.72 19.98
C LYS A 204 -19.87 -0.44 18.83
N ALA A 205 -21.16 -0.53 19.10
CA ALA A 205 -22.20 -0.29 18.11
C ALA A 205 -22.03 1.11 17.47
N ASN A 206 -22.20 1.16 16.15
CA ASN A 206 -22.20 2.39 15.35
C ASN A 206 -20.87 3.19 15.35
N ALA A 207 -19.75 2.67 15.90
CA ALA A 207 -18.49 3.39 15.93
C ALA A 207 -18.00 3.71 14.51
N MET A 208 -18.07 2.73 13.58
CA MET A 208 -17.62 2.91 12.19
C MET A 208 -18.47 3.95 11.45
N ASP A 209 -19.79 3.90 11.59
CA ASP A 209 -20.67 4.82 10.88
C ASP A 209 -20.62 6.24 11.46
N LYS A 210 -20.33 6.37 12.74
CA LYS A 210 -20.25 7.67 13.41
C LYS A 210 -18.94 8.40 13.14
N GLU A 211 -17.81 7.66 13.22
CA GLU A 211 -16.47 8.27 13.19
C GLU A 211 -15.84 8.24 11.81
N TYR A 212 -16.21 7.23 10.98
CA TYR A 212 -15.59 6.96 9.68
C TYR A 212 -16.59 6.93 8.52
N SER A 213 -17.69 7.67 8.63
CA SER A 213 -18.69 7.77 7.55
C SER A 213 -18.10 8.40 6.29
N LEU A 214 -18.48 7.85 5.13
CA LEU A 214 -18.20 8.45 3.83
C LEU A 214 -19.34 9.39 3.43
N ARG A 215 -18.99 10.58 2.94
CA ARG A 215 -19.96 11.57 2.45
C ARG A 215 -19.96 11.69 0.93
N ASP A 216 -18.80 11.50 0.30
CA ASP A 216 -18.66 11.58 -1.14
C ASP A 216 -19.34 10.40 -1.83
N LYS A 217 -20.16 10.70 -2.85
CA LYS A 217 -20.94 9.69 -3.59
C LYS A 217 -20.06 8.72 -4.36
N LYS A 218 -18.93 9.17 -4.93
CA LYS A 218 -17.99 8.31 -5.68
C LYS A 218 -17.32 7.32 -4.72
N LEU A 219 -16.88 7.79 -3.54
CA LEU A 219 -16.30 6.92 -2.53
C LEU A 219 -17.30 5.88 -2.01
N ILE A 220 -18.58 6.25 -1.84
CA ILE A 220 -19.65 5.32 -1.47
C ILE A 220 -19.84 4.24 -2.56
N GLN A 221 -19.81 4.61 -3.84
CA GLN A 221 -19.91 3.66 -4.95
C GLN A 221 -18.68 2.74 -5.00
N VAL A 222 -17.46 3.29 -4.81
CA VAL A 222 -16.22 2.49 -4.74
C VAL A 222 -16.26 1.52 -3.56
N ARG A 223 -16.72 1.96 -2.38
CA ARG A 223 -16.92 1.06 -1.23
C ARG A 223 -17.89 -0.07 -1.57
N THR A 224 -19.03 0.25 -2.20
CA THR A 224 -20.02 -0.76 -2.60
C THR A 224 -19.42 -1.78 -3.56
N LEU A 225 -18.64 -1.34 -4.55
CA LEU A 225 -17.92 -2.21 -5.46
C LEU A 225 -16.94 -3.13 -4.73
N ILE A 226 -16.06 -2.55 -3.91
CA ILE A 226 -15.05 -3.31 -3.14
C ILE A 226 -15.72 -4.35 -2.23
N MET A 227 -16.75 -3.95 -1.48
CA MET A 227 -17.49 -4.85 -0.60
C MET A 227 -18.19 -5.96 -1.36
N GLY A 228 -18.76 -5.67 -2.55
CA GLY A 228 -19.33 -6.68 -3.44
C GLY A 228 -18.31 -7.71 -3.89
N LYS A 229 -17.10 -7.27 -4.29
CA LYS A 229 -15.99 -8.17 -4.66
C LYS A 229 -15.56 -9.05 -3.48
N ILE A 230 -15.35 -8.45 -2.31
CA ILE A 230 -14.97 -9.17 -1.09
C ILE A 230 -16.03 -10.23 -0.71
N ASN A 231 -17.30 -9.88 -0.77
CA ASN A 231 -18.39 -10.80 -0.39
C ASN A 231 -18.51 -12.00 -1.34
N ASN A 232 -18.25 -11.78 -2.62
CA ASN A 232 -18.31 -12.81 -3.66
C ASN A 232 -16.98 -13.54 -3.86
N ASN A 233 -15.97 -13.25 -3.03
CA ASN A 233 -14.60 -13.79 -3.15
C ASN A 233 -13.98 -13.55 -4.53
N ASN A 234 -14.29 -12.42 -5.14
CA ASN A 234 -13.78 -11.99 -6.43
C ASN A 234 -12.77 -10.87 -6.25
N ASN A 235 -11.71 -10.89 -7.05
CA ASN A 235 -10.70 -9.85 -7.07
C ASN A 235 -10.84 -8.96 -8.31
N MET A 236 -10.55 -7.66 -8.15
CA MET A 236 -10.40 -6.74 -9.28
C MET A 236 -9.00 -6.78 -9.90
N TYR A 237 -8.07 -7.40 -9.20
CA TYR A 237 -6.68 -7.50 -9.61
C TYR A 237 -6.18 -8.93 -9.47
N GLU A 238 -5.28 -9.32 -10.36
CA GLU A 238 -4.61 -10.61 -10.36
C GLU A 238 -3.09 -10.41 -10.35
N ILE A 239 -2.39 -11.19 -9.54
CA ILE A 239 -0.92 -11.23 -9.55
C ILE A 239 -0.50 -12.38 -10.46
N LYS A 240 0.16 -12.05 -11.58
CA LYS A 240 0.77 -13.05 -12.45
C LYS A 240 2.24 -13.21 -12.10
N TRP A 241 2.64 -14.42 -11.81
CA TRP A 241 3.98 -14.75 -11.38
C TRP A 241 4.89 -15.05 -12.57
N ASP A 242 6.11 -14.49 -12.55
CA ASP A 242 7.16 -14.89 -13.48
C ASP A 242 7.72 -16.24 -13.00
N SER A 243 7.66 -17.24 -13.89
CA SER A 243 8.13 -18.61 -13.60
C SER A 243 9.67 -18.72 -13.59
N LYS A 244 10.39 -17.67 -13.95
CA LYS A 244 11.85 -17.68 -14.07
C LYS A 244 12.53 -17.20 -12.79
N GLY A 245 13.22 -18.11 -12.10
CA GLY A 245 14.14 -17.81 -10.99
C GLY A 245 13.77 -18.47 -9.65
N ALA A 246 14.71 -18.47 -8.72
CA ALA A 246 14.55 -19.06 -7.38
C ALA A 246 13.56 -18.28 -6.49
N LYS A 247 13.23 -17.04 -6.87
CA LYS A 247 12.26 -16.18 -6.19
C LYS A 247 11.35 -15.57 -7.27
N PRO A 248 10.15 -16.15 -7.53
CA PRO A 248 9.24 -15.63 -8.53
C PRO A 248 8.82 -14.21 -8.16
N LYS A 249 8.90 -13.30 -9.14
CA LYS A 249 8.38 -11.95 -9.03
C LYS A 249 6.99 -11.90 -9.64
N GLY A 250 6.06 -11.28 -8.94
CA GLY A 250 4.70 -11.09 -9.42
C GLY A 250 4.50 -9.71 -10.05
N ARG A 251 3.61 -9.65 -11.03
CA ARG A 251 3.10 -8.41 -11.62
C ARG A 251 1.60 -8.34 -11.45
N LEU A 252 1.09 -7.15 -11.16
CA LEU A 252 -0.32 -6.91 -10.95
C LEU A 252 -1.03 -6.53 -12.24
N TYR A 253 -2.18 -7.14 -12.47
CA TYR A 253 -3.05 -6.85 -13.62
C TYR A 253 -4.47 -6.56 -13.13
N PHE A 254 -5.08 -5.53 -13.68
CA PHE A 254 -6.49 -5.27 -13.46
C PHE A 254 -7.32 -6.26 -14.29
N VAL A 255 -8.20 -7.01 -13.64
CA VAL A 255 -9.07 -8.03 -14.27
C VAL A 255 -10.55 -7.72 -14.10
N GLY A 256 -10.88 -6.57 -13.53
CA GLY A 256 -12.24 -6.08 -13.43
C GLY A 256 -12.80 -5.60 -14.77
N THR A 257 -14.06 -5.22 -14.78
CA THR A 257 -14.72 -4.66 -15.97
C THR A 257 -14.26 -3.24 -16.29
N GLY A 258 -14.53 -2.77 -17.52
CA GLY A 258 -14.23 -1.40 -17.89
C GLY A 258 -14.97 -0.34 -17.05
N GLU A 259 -16.20 -0.64 -16.63
CA GLU A 259 -16.98 0.26 -15.76
C GLU A 259 -16.40 0.30 -14.34
N GLU A 260 -15.96 -0.83 -13.80
CA GLU A 260 -15.25 -0.89 -12.52
C GLU A 260 -13.95 -0.08 -12.57
N LYS A 261 -13.19 -0.21 -13.66
CA LYS A 261 -11.97 0.58 -13.88
C LYS A 261 -12.27 2.09 -13.93
N LYS A 262 -13.28 2.50 -14.67
CA LYS A 262 -13.70 3.92 -14.74
C LYS A 262 -14.09 4.46 -13.35
N LEU A 263 -14.83 3.68 -12.57
CA LEU A 263 -15.23 4.08 -11.22
C LEU A 263 -14.01 4.28 -10.31
N ILE A 264 -13.04 3.34 -10.32
CA ILE A 264 -11.79 3.48 -9.56
C ILE A 264 -10.99 4.71 -10.04
N HIS A 265 -10.88 4.90 -11.36
CA HIS A 265 -10.18 6.06 -11.92
C HIS A 265 -10.83 7.38 -11.52
N SER A 266 -12.16 7.42 -11.32
CA SER A 266 -12.88 8.64 -10.96
C SER A 266 -12.50 9.22 -9.59
N ILE A 267 -11.85 8.43 -8.72
CA ILE A 267 -11.41 8.87 -7.40
C ILE A 267 -9.91 9.16 -7.32
N ARG A 268 -9.11 8.77 -8.34
CA ARG A 268 -7.64 8.86 -8.27
C ARG A 268 -7.14 10.28 -8.07
N ALA A 269 -7.68 11.25 -8.81
CA ALA A 269 -7.19 12.62 -8.75
C ALA A 269 -7.38 13.29 -7.39
N GLU A 270 -8.38 12.86 -6.61
CA GLU A 270 -8.81 13.55 -5.38
C GLU A 270 -8.55 12.74 -4.11
N TYR A 271 -8.47 11.40 -4.20
CA TYR A 271 -8.48 10.52 -3.03
C TYR A 271 -7.38 9.46 -2.99
N ILE A 272 -6.59 9.31 -4.06
CA ILE A 272 -5.51 8.34 -4.10
C ILE A 272 -4.17 9.05 -4.32
N HIS A 273 -3.20 8.77 -3.44
CA HIS A 273 -1.89 9.39 -3.47
C HIS A 273 -0.97 8.71 -4.49
N LEU A 274 -0.16 9.52 -5.16
CA LEU A 274 0.89 9.08 -6.06
C LEU A 274 2.23 9.15 -5.33
N SER A 275 2.48 8.20 -4.47
CA SER A 275 3.58 8.21 -3.48
C SER A 275 4.98 8.07 -4.07
N ALA A 276 5.09 7.62 -5.34
CA ALA A 276 6.37 7.40 -5.99
C ALA A 276 6.76 8.58 -6.89
N HIS A 277 8.05 8.88 -6.93
CA HIS A 277 8.66 9.79 -7.90
C HIS A 277 10.13 9.41 -8.11
N ARG A 278 10.74 9.88 -9.17
CA ARG A 278 12.17 9.68 -9.40
C ARG A 278 12.98 10.77 -8.72
N SER A 279 14.06 10.39 -8.08
CA SER A 279 15.03 11.29 -7.49
C SER A 279 16.43 10.93 -7.94
N THR A 280 17.27 11.95 -8.02
CA THR A 280 18.71 11.79 -8.36
C THR A 280 19.57 11.40 -7.17
N TRP A 281 18.99 11.41 -5.97
CA TRP A 281 19.70 10.91 -4.79
C TRP A 281 19.61 9.39 -4.72
N PRO A 282 20.72 8.68 -4.55
CA PRO A 282 20.74 7.20 -4.55
C PRO A 282 19.94 6.58 -3.39
N ILE A 283 19.55 7.39 -2.40
CA ILE A 283 18.82 6.95 -1.20
C ILE A 283 17.55 7.78 -1.07
N HIS A 284 16.64 7.68 -2.05
CA HIS A 284 15.37 8.37 -1.94
C HIS A 284 14.24 7.41 -1.62
N PRO A 285 13.51 7.58 -0.49
CA PRO A 285 12.47 6.65 -0.06
C PRO A 285 11.28 6.55 -1.03
N HIS A 286 11.16 7.50 -1.95
CA HIS A 286 10.06 7.58 -2.93
C HIS A 286 10.46 7.20 -4.35
N GLU A 287 11.64 6.59 -4.56
CA GLU A 287 12.08 6.20 -5.90
C GLU A 287 11.13 5.17 -6.52
N ALA A 288 10.63 5.48 -7.73
CA ALA A 288 9.78 4.59 -8.50
C ALA A 288 10.55 3.38 -9.05
N THR A 289 9.87 2.26 -9.24
CA THR A 289 10.41 1.10 -9.98
C THR A 289 10.65 1.48 -11.45
N LYS A 290 11.56 0.76 -12.11
CA LYS A 290 11.86 1.02 -13.55
C LYS A 290 10.64 0.89 -14.45
N ASP A 291 9.77 -0.06 -14.16
CA ASP A 291 8.63 -0.44 -14.99
C ASP A 291 7.30 0.18 -14.49
N ASN A 292 7.35 1.12 -13.54
CA ASN A 292 6.18 1.69 -12.88
C ASN A 292 5.20 0.61 -12.35
N GLN A 293 5.75 -0.49 -11.88
CA GLN A 293 4.99 -1.61 -11.33
C GLN A 293 5.58 -2.05 -9.99
N ARG A 294 4.70 -2.38 -9.08
CA ARG A 294 5.10 -2.93 -7.80
C ARG A 294 5.72 -4.32 -7.95
N ILE A 295 6.74 -4.59 -7.15
CA ILE A 295 7.33 -5.94 -7.05
C ILE A 295 6.59 -6.72 -5.97
N PHE A 296 6.10 -7.91 -6.34
CA PHE A 296 5.49 -8.86 -5.42
C PHE A 296 6.44 -10.03 -5.19
N ILE A 297 6.55 -10.46 -3.96
CA ILE A 297 7.37 -11.59 -3.51
C ILE A 297 6.42 -12.63 -2.93
N LYS A 298 6.57 -13.86 -3.37
CA LYS A 298 5.73 -14.95 -2.87
C LYS A 298 6.12 -15.29 -1.43
N GLY A 299 5.17 -15.18 -0.51
CA GLY A 299 5.31 -15.52 0.91
C GLY A 299 5.01 -16.97 1.22
#